data_56451ae5695c58b63a05f0eb8fa3ad3e
#
_entry.id   56451ae5695c58b63a05f0eb8fa3ad3e
#
_cell.length_a   1.000
_cell.length_b   1.000
_cell.length_c   1.000
_cell.angle_alpha   90.00
_cell.angle_beta   90.00
_cell.angle_gamma   90.00
#
_symmetry.space_group_name_H-M   'P 1'
#
loop_
_entity.id
_entity.type
_entity.pdbx_description
1 polymer ?
#
loop_
_entity_poly.entity_id
_entity_poly.type
_entity_poly.pdbx_seq_one_letter_code
_entity_poly.pdbx_strand_id
1 'polypeptide(L)'
;MAAMESRVDVTVENREAAPADDGKRHPNTCPRCHSHYRDDELEQTLRVCSHCDHHFPVRARERIAQLADRGTFVEDDAPLRSADPLSFFDLRAYTDRLAEAEMATGLGDAIIAGAAAIERRPCELAVMDFAFMGGSMGSTVGEKFARACERAAARRAPLVCVTASGGARMQEGILSLMQLPKTVCAVDELHEARCAFISVMTHPTTAGVLASFASLGDVTISEPGALLAFTGPRVVQQTTREKLPDDFGLAESNARFGHVDAIVPRAELRPYVGRVLAMFTQAQ
;
A
#
# COMPACT_ATOMS: atom_id res chain seq x y z
N MET A 1 35.62 -15.06 -27.54
CA MET A 1 34.52 -15.40 -26.60
C MET A 1 33.39 -14.41 -26.87
N ALA A 2 32.36 -14.85 -27.58
CA ALA A 2 31.24 -14.03 -28.00
C ALA A 2 30.15 -14.09 -26.93
N ALA A 3 29.71 -12.92 -26.42
CA ALA A 3 28.59 -12.80 -25.52
C ALA A 3 27.29 -12.91 -26.34
N MET A 4 26.45 -13.86 -25.97
CA MET A 4 25.11 -14.02 -26.52
C MET A 4 24.18 -12.97 -25.86
N GLU A 5 23.83 -11.94 -26.63
CA GLU A 5 22.70 -11.07 -26.33
C GLU A 5 21.38 -11.79 -26.72
N SER A 6 20.63 -12.24 -25.76
CA SER A 6 19.25 -12.69 -26.00
C SER A 6 18.32 -11.49 -26.02
N ARG A 7 17.97 -11.00 -27.21
CA ARG A 7 16.84 -10.07 -27.41
C ARG A 7 15.54 -10.84 -27.20
N VAL A 8 14.77 -10.47 -26.20
CA VAL A 8 13.36 -10.86 -26.08
C VAL A 8 12.56 -9.88 -26.94
N ASP A 9 12.16 -10.31 -28.12
CA ASP A 9 11.19 -9.60 -28.94
C ASP A 9 9.80 -9.75 -28.31
N VAL A 10 9.31 -8.69 -27.65
CA VAL A 10 7.92 -8.58 -27.22
C VAL A 10 7.12 -8.08 -28.42
N THR A 11 6.53 -9.00 -29.16
CA THR A 11 5.50 -8.67 -30.16
C THR A 11 4.27 -8.16 -29.45
N VAL A 12 4.04 -6.85 -29.54
CA VAL A 12 2.78 -6.22 -29.11
C VAL A 12 1.70 -6.59 -30.13
N GLU A 13 0.91 -7.62 -29.83
CA GLU A 13 -0.31 -7.89 -30.59
C GLU A 13 -1.26 -6.69 -30.47
N ASN A 14 -1.71 -6.17 -31.60
CA ASN A 14 -2.74 -5.14 -31.68
C ASN A 14 -4.05 -5.68 -31.10
N ARG A 15 -4.34 -5.37 -29.83
CA ARG A 15 -5.65 -5.60 -29.24
C ARG A 15 -6.61 -4.49 -29.70
N GLU A 16 -7.82 -4.88 -30.06
CA GLU A 16 -8.88 -4.01 -30.58
C GLU A 16 -9.04 -2.71 -29.78
N ALA A 17 -9.27 -1.60 -30.49
CA ALA A 17 -9.42 -0.29 -29.90
C ALA A 17 -10.59 -0.25 -28.91
N ALA A 18 -10.36 0.34 -27.74
CA ALA A 18 -11.38 0.57 -26.73
C ALA A 18 -12.56 1.38 -27.29
N PRO A 19 -13.80 1.15 -26.82
CA PRO A 19 -14.98 1.91 -27.24
C PRO A 19 -14.81 3.41 -26.92
N ALA A 20 -15.40 4.26 -27.77
CA ALA A 20 -15.29 5.72 -27.68
C ALA A 20 -15.77 6.25 -26.31
N ASP A 21 -14.98 7.12 -25.69
CA ASP A 21 -15.28 7.80 -24.42
C ASP A 21 -16.54 8.69 -24.60
N ASP A 22 -17.59 8.47 -23.81
CA ASP A 22 -18.83 9.25 -23.79
C ASP A 22 -18.72 10.56 -22.95
N GLY A 23 -17.51 10.92 -22.53
CA GLY A 23 -17.22 12.15 -21.77
C GLY A 23 -17.65 12.12 -20.29
N LYS A 24 -18.25 11.02 -19.82
CA LYS A 24 -18.56 10.78 -18.39
C LYS A 24 -17.49 9.90 -17.78
N ARG A 25 -16.74 10.41 -16.84
CA ARG A 25 -15.80 9.58 -16.05
C ARG A 25 -16.60 8.62 -15.16
N HIS A 26 -16.79 7.40 -15.62
CA HIS A 26 -17.31 6.33 -14.79
C HIS A 26 -16.25 5.95 -13.74
N PRO A 27 -16.65 5.72 -12.48
CA PRO A 27 -15.69 5.45 -11.38
C PRO A 27 -14.78 4.24 -11.64
N ASN A 28 -15.23 3.31 -12.47
CA ASN A 28 -14.51 2.08 -12.83
C ASN A 28 -13.94 2.12 -14.27
N THR A 29 -13.53 3.28 -14.73
CA THR A 29 -12.82 3.43 -16.01
C THR A 29 -11.33 3.23 -15.81
N CYS A 30 -10.71 2.32 -16.56
CA CYS A 30 -9.28 2.11 -16.49
C CYS A 30 -8.51 3.37 -16.95
N PRO A 31 -7.64 3.95 -16.13
CA PRO A 31 -6.92 5.16 -16.50
C PRO A 31 -5.86 4.91 -17.60
N ARG A 32 -5.49 3.64 -17.84
CA ARG A 32 -4.44 3.26 -18.81
C ARG A 32 -4.99 2.92 -20.19
N CYS A 33 -6.08 2.15 -20.26
CA CYS A 33 -6.64 1.68 -21.55
C CYS A 33 -8.08 2.16 -21.80
N HIS A 34 -8.65 2.95 -20.87
CA HIS A 34 -10.00 3.52 -20.93
C HIS A 34 -11.16 2.51 -20.99
N SER A 35 -10.90 1.22 -20.75
CA SER A 35 -11.97 0.22 -20.64
C SER A 35 -12.83 0.49 -19.41
N HIS A 36 -14.16 0.28 -19.54
CA HIS A 36 -15.14 0.46 -18.48
C HIS A 36 -15.50 -0.88 -17.87
N TYR A 37 -15.71 -0.89 -16.56
CA TYR A 37 -16.04 -2.08 -15.80
C TYR A 37 -17.23 -1.83 -14.89
N ARG A 38 -17.99 -2.88 -14.60
CA ARG A 38 -18.90 -2.91 -13.46
C ARG A 38 -18.14 -3.33 -12.20
N ASP A 39 -18.71 -3.03 -11.04
CA ASP A 39 -18.07 -3.40 -9.76
C ASP A 39 -17.89 -4.91 -9.61
N ASP A 40 -18.90 -5.70 -10.01
CA ASP A 40 -18.86 -7.16 -9.97
C ASP A 40 -17.78 -7.76 -10.89
N GLU A 41 -17.52 -7.15 -12.05
CA GLU A 41 -16.44 -7.56 -12.95
C GLU A 41 -15.05 -7.27 -12.34
N LEU A 42 -14.88 -6.11 -11.71
CA LEU A 42 -13.63 -5.78 -11.01
C LEU A 42 -13.40 -6.65 -9.79
N GLU A 43 -14.45 -7.01 -9.04
CA GLU A 43 -14.33 -7.94 -7.92
C GLU A 43 -13.83 -9.32 -8.36
N GLN A 44 -14.36 -9.86 -9.47
CA GLN A 44 -13.94 -11.15 -10.03
C GLN A 44 -12.48 -11.17 -10.48
N THR A 45 -11.95 -10.02 -10.93
CA THR A 45 -10.55 -9.86 -11.36
C THR A 45 -9.65 -9.31 -10.25
N LEU A 46 -10.09 -9.30 -8.99
CA LEU A 46 -9.38 -8.71 -7.86
C LEU A 46 -9.03 -7.23 -8.13
N ARG A 47 -9.89 -6.48 -8.82
CA ARG A 47 -9.67 -5.10 -9.27
C ARG A 47 -8.42 -4.93 -10.14
N VAL A 48 -8.18 -5.87 -11.05
CA VAL A 48 -7.15 -5.76 -12.09
C VAL A 48 -7.83 -5.66 -13.45
N CYS A 49 -7.39 -4.71 -14.25
CA CYS A 49 -7.90 -4.52 -15.62
C CYS A 49 -7.58 -5.75 -16.49
N SER A 50 -8.59 -6.40 -17.03
CA SER A 50 -8.44 -7.59 -17.89
C SER A 50 -7.82 -7.27 -19.26
N HIS A 51 -7.72 -5.98 -19.67
CA HIS A 51 -7.17 -5.57 -20.96
C HIS A 51 -5.71 -5.16 -20.90
N CYS A 52 -5.26 -4.54 -19.81
CA CYS A 52 -3.91 -3.97 -19.73
C CYS A 52 -3.20 -4.21 -18.41
N ASP A 53 -3.78 -5.06 -17.54
CA ASP A 53 -3.23 -5.46 -16.25
C ASP A 53 -3.01 -4.27 -15.27
N HIS A 54 -3.71 -3.14 -15.50
CA HIS A 54 -3.68 -2.03 -14.54
C HIS A 54 -4.35 -2.44 -13.22
N HIS A 55 -3.65 -2.23 -12.11
CA HIS A 55 -4.13 -2.50 -10.76
C HIS A 55 -4.92 -1.30 -10.24
N PHE A 56 -6.24 -1.41 -10.13
CA PHE A 56 -7.08 -0.39 -9.51
C PHE A 56 -6.84 -0.32 -8.00
N PRO A 57 -7.13 0.83 -7.34
CA PRO A 57 -7.12 0.92 -5.89
C PRO A 57 -8.05 -0.11 -5.24
N VAL A 58 -7.61 -0.64 -4.09
CA VAL A 58 -8.37 -1.60 -3.29
C VAL A 58 -8.57 -1.02 -1.90
N ARG A 59 -9.79 -1.14 -1.36
CA ARG A 59 -10.12 -0.72 0.00
C ARG A 59 -9.48 -1.68 1.02
N ALA A 60 -9.17 -1.16 2.21
CA ALA A 60 -8.48 -1.96 3.23
C ALA A 60 -9.22 -3.26 3.58
N ARG A 61 -10.54 -3.20 3.80
CA ARG A 61 -11.34 -4.40 4.13
C ARG A 61 -11.35 -5.42 2.99
N GLU A 62 -11.41 -4.96 1.74
CA GLU A 62 -11.32 -5.82 0.56
C GLU A 62 -9.93 -6.46 0.44
N ARG A 63 -8.86 -5.68 0.69
CA ARG A 63 -7.49 -6.20 0.69
C ARG A 63 -7.28 -7.26 1.79
N ILE A 64 -7.83 -7.06 2.97
CA ILE A 64 -7.83 -8.07 4.04
C ILE A 64 -8.52 -9.34 3.56
N ALA A 65 -9.69 -9.22 2.93
CA ALA A 65 -10.42 -10.38 2.39
C ALA A 65 -9.66 -11.11 1.25
N GLN A 66 -8.83 -10.38 0.47
CA GLN A 66 -7.98 -10.97 -0.57
C GLN A 66 -6.79 -11.74 -0.01
N LEU A 67 -6.24 -11.34 1.15
CA LEU A 67 -5.02 -11.89 1.72
C LEU A 67 -5.28 -12.89 2.84
N ALA A 68 -6.11 -12.53 3.81
CA ALA A 68 -6.35 -13.36 4.99
C ALA A 68 -7.20 -14.59 4.68
N ASP A 69 -6.96 -15.64 5.41
CA ASP A 69 -7.81 -16.83 5.41
C ASP A 69 -9.20 -16.45 5.94
N ARG A 70 -10.24 -16.97 5.33
CA ARG A 70 -11.62 -16.60 5.66
C ARG A 70 -11.92 -16.77 7.15
N GLY A 71 -12.38 -15.69 7.79
CA GLY A 71 -12.79 -15.70 9.20
C GLY A 71 -11.63 -15.67 10.22
N THR A 72 -10.38 -15.51 9.77
CA THR A 72 -9.23 -15.45 10.68
C THR A 72 -8.84 -14.04 11.10
N PHE A 73 -9.25 -13.01 10.34
CA PHE A 73 -8.92 -11.63 10.68
C PHE A 73 -9.74 -11.13 11.88
N VAL A 74 -9.05 -10.67 12.91
CA VAL A 74 -9.64 -10.04 14.10
C VAL A 74 -9.02 -8.67 14.25
N GLU A 75 -9.84 -7.61 14.01
CA GLU A 75 -9.39 -6.22 14.08
C GLU A 75 -9.07 -5.81 15.52
N ASP A 76 -7.86 -5.30 15.72
CA ASP A 76 -7.42 -4.67 16.96
C ASP A 76 -7.51 -3.14 16.85
N ASP A 77 -7.59 -2.44 17.98
CA ASP A 77 -7.61 -0.96 18.05
C ASP A 77 -8.71 -0.29 17.21
N ALA A 78 -9.80 -0.98 16.91
CA ALA A 78 -10.93 -0.45 16.15
C ALA A 78 -11.50 0.88 16.70
N PRO A 79 -11.54 1.13 18.03
CA PRO A 79 -12.04 2.40 18.60
C PRO A 79 -11.09 3.60 18.39
N LEU A 80 -9.82 3.38 18.06
CA LEU A 80 -8.88 4.49 17.88
C LEU A 80 -9.29 5.36 16.67
N ARG A 81 -9.40 6.66 16.92
CA ARG A 81 -9.77 7.70 15.96
C ARG A 81 -8.77 8.84 15.98
N SER A 82 -8.57 9.49 14.83
CA SER A 82 -7.84 10.75 14.80
C SER A 82 -8.64 11.85 15.51
N ALA A 83 -7.89 12.75 16.13
CA ALA A 83 -8.40 13.97 16.73
C ALA A 83 -7.72 15.18 16.09
N ASP A 84 -8.26 16.37 16.33
CA ASP A 84 -7.68 17.64 15.89
C ASP A 84 -7.08 18.42 17.06
N PRO A 85 -5.86 18.08 17.52
CA PRO A 85 -5.23 18.77 18.64
C PRO A 85 -4.71 20.18 18.28
N LEU A 86 -4.63 20.49 16.98
CA LEU A 86 -4.10 21.75 16.48
C LEU A 86 -5.19 22.75 16.08
N SER A 87 -6.46 22.35 16.12
CA SER A 87 -7.58 23.13 15.60
C SER A 87 -7.31 23.60 14.16
N PHE A 88 -6.86 22.68 13.32
CA PHE A 88 -6.39 23.00 11.98
C PHE A 88 -7.55 23.41 11.07
N PHE A 89 -7.34 24.52 10.39
CA PHE A 89 -8.27 25.05 9.39
C PHE A 89 -7.47 25.63 8.20
N ASP A 90 -7.82 25.20 7.01
CA ASP A 90 -7.40 25.82 5.75
C ASP A 90 -8.63 26.39 5.01
N LEU A 91 -9.13 25.69 4.01
CA LEU A 91 -10.42 25.98 3.36
C LEU A 91 -11.59 25.32 4.11
N ARG A 92 -11.30 24.34 4.97
CA ARG A 92 -12.27 23.57 5.78
C ARG A 92 -11.62 23.14 7.08
N ALA A 93 -12.41 22.92 8.13
CA ALA A 93 -11.94 22.35 9.37
C ALA A 93 -11.45 20.90 9.18
N TYR A 94 -10.40 20.51 9.89
CA TYR A 94 -9.89 19.14 9.85
C TYR A 94 -10.91 18.13 10.37
N THR A 95 -11.65 18.52 11.41
CA THR A 95 -12.77 17.71 11.98
C THR A 95 -13.82 17.35 10.94
N ASP A 96 -14.17 18.28 10.03
CA ASP A 96 -15.14 18.02 8.98
C ASP A 96 -14.60 17.02 7.94
N ARG A 97 -13.29 17.12 7.63
CA ARG A 97 -12.63 16.16 6.73
C ARG A 97 -12.56 14.76 7.32
N LEU A 98 -12.31 14.66 8.65
CA LEU A 98 -12.32 13.38 9.36
C LEU A 98 -13.70 12.74 9.31
N ALA A 99 -14.73 13.50 9.66
CA ALA A 99 -16.11 13.01 9.63
C ALA A 99 -16.55 12.53 8.24
N GLU A 100 -16.18 13.28 7.17
CA GLU A 100 -16.44 12.89 5.79
C GLU A 100 -15.68 11.61 5.41
N ALA A 101 -14.41 11.49 5.78
CA ALA A 101 -13.60 10.31 5.52
C ALA A 101 -14.13 9.08 6.27
N GLU A 102 -14.53 9.23 7.53
CA GLU A 102 -15.17 8.16 8.33
C GLU A 102 -16.49 7.69 7.68
N MET A 103 -17.35 8.63 7.26
CA MET A 103 -18.60 8.28 6.58
C MET A 103 -18.37 7.56 5.25
N ALA A 104 -17.39 8.03 4.46
CA ALA A 104 -17.10 7.46 3.14
C ALA A 104 -16.41 6.09 3.20
N THR A 105 -15.67 5.81 4.28
CA THR A 105 -14.85 4.61 4.39
C THR A 105 -15.37 3.59 5.41
N GLY A 106 -16.10 4.04 6.41
CA GLY A 106 -16.46 3.25 7.59
C GLY A 106 -15.26 2.94 8.50
N LEU A 107 -14.13 3.65 8.33
CA LEU A 107 -12.91 3.46 9.09
C LEU A 107 -12.68 4.59 10.08
N GLY A 108 -12.05 4.30 11.21
CA GLY A 108 -11.64 5.31 12.17
C GLY A 108 -10.40 6.09 11.79
N ASP A 109 -9.57 5.54 10.90
CA ASP A 109 -8.44 6.19 10.24
C ASP A 109 -7.93 5.34 9.07
N ALA A 110 -6.88 5.82 8.39
CA ALA A 110 -6.33 5.27 7.14
C ALA A 110 -5.61 3.91 7.29
N ILE A 111 -5.76 3.21 8.40
CA ILE A 111 -5.18 1.87 8.62
C ILE A 111 -6.10 0.99 9.47
N ILE A 112 -6.17 -0.28 9.11
CA ILE A 112 -6.76 -1.35 9.90
C ILE A 112 -5.64 -2.31 10.25
N ALA A 113 -5.56 -2.77 11.51
CA ALA A 113 -4.58 -3.76 11.94
C ALA A 113 -5.22 -4.80 12.86
N GLY A 114 -4.66 -6.01 12.85
CA GLY A 114 -5.13 -7.10 13.71
C GLY A 114 -4.50 -8.44 13.39
N ALA A 115 -4.85 -9.43 14.22
CA ALA A 115 -4.41 -10.80 14.01
C ALA A 115 -5.06 -11.42 12.75
N ALA A 116 -4.31 -12.20 12.00
CA ALA A 116 -4.77 -12.90 10.80
C ALA A 116 -4.04 -14.23 10.62
N ALA A 117 -4.52 -15.05 9.69
CA ALA A 117 -3.71 -16.09 9.07
C ALA A 117 -3.72 -15.90 7.55
N ILE A 118 -2.58 -16.12 6.91
CA ILE A 118 -2.43 -16.13 5.44
C ILE A 118 -1.84 -17.47 5.05
N GLU A 119 -2.53 -18.24 4.19
CA GLU A 119 -2.14 -19.61 3.83
C GLU A 119 -1.86 -20.47 5.09
N ARG A 120 -2.77 -20.37 6.07
CA ARG A 120 -2.73 -21.06 7.39
C ARG A 120 -1.55 -20.68 8.28
N ARG A 121 -0.87 -19.56 8.00
CA ARG A 121 0.24 -19.06 8.80
C ARG A 121 -0.20 -17.85 9.60
N PRO A 122 -0.13 -17.90 10.93
CA PRO A 122 -0.50 -16.77 11.77
C PRO A 122 0.45 -15.60 11.53
N CYS A 123 -0.11 -14.40 11.47
CA CYS A 123 0.61 -13.14 11.36
C CYS A 123 -0.19 -12.00 11.99
N GLU A 124 0.45 -10.90 12.26
CA GLU A 124 -0.21 -9.61 12.42
C GLU A 124 -0.35 -9.00 11.01
N LEU A 125 -1.53 -8.49 10.67
CA LEU A 125 -1.82 -7.90 9.36
C LEU A 125 -2.26 -6.46 9.54
N ALA A 126 -1.53 -5.52 8.94
CA ALA A 126 -1.87 -4.11 8.89
C ALA A 126 -2.12 -3.68 7.43
N VAL A 127 -3.23 -2.99 7.16
CA VAL A 127 -3.60 -2.58 5.79
C VAL A 127 -4.05 -1.13 5.78
N MET A 128 -3.38 -0.33 4.98
CA MET A 128 -3.74 1.07 4.77
C MET A 128 -4.85 1.22 3.72
N ASP A 129 -5.68 2.24 3.88
CA ASP A 129 -6.76 2.60 2.96
C ASP A 129 -6.52 3.99 2.36
N PHE A 130 -6.20 4.05 1.08
CA PHE A 130 -5.97 5.31 0.38
C PHE A 130 -7.20 6.22 0.32
N ALA A 131 -8.40 5.65 0.40
CA ALA A 131 -9.63 6.45 0.36
C ALA A 131 -9.88 7.24 1.64
N PHE A 132 -9.25 6.87 2.77
CA PHE A 132 -9.28 7.71 3.96
C PHE A 132 -8.20 8.80 3.84
N MET A 133 -8.58 10.00 3.46
CA MET A 133 -7.69 11.16 3.33
C MET A 133 -6.37 10.89 2.57
N GLY A 134 -6.44 10.15 1.45
CA GLY A 134 -5.26 9.80 0.66
C GLY A 134 -4.31 8.82 1.36
N GLY A 135 -4.80 8.03 2.30
CA GLY A 135 -3.97 7.10 3.08
C GLY A 135 -2.91 7.81 3.93
N SER A 136 -3.11 9.11 4.23
CA SER A 136 -2.09 9.91 4.91
C SER A 136 -1.87 9.45 6.35
N MET A 137 -0.58 9.40 6.75
CA MET A 137 -0.17 9.01 8.09
C MET A 137 -0.30 10.17 9.06
N GLY A 138 -1.32 10.14 9.90
CA GLY A 138 -1.48 10.95 11.10
C GLY A 138 -1.09 10.17 12.36
N SER A 139 -1.33 10.78 13.51
CA SER A 139 -0.99 10.23 14.83
C SER A 139 -1.62 8.85 15.06
N THR A 140 -2.88 8.66 14.66
CA THR A 140 -3.60 7.40 14.82
C THR A 140 -3.04 6.29 13.92
N VAL A 141 -2.66 6.61 12.67
CA VAL A 141 -2.01 5.64 11.77
C VAL A 141 -0.70 5.16 12.38
N GLY A 142 0.16 6.11 12.81
CA GLY A 142 1.43 5.76 13.44
C GLY A 142 1.26 4.95 14.73
N GLU A 143 0.26 5.27 15.55
CA GLU A 143 -0.07 4.53 16.76
C GLU A 143 -0.54 3.10 16.46
N LYS A 144 -1.50 2.94 15.55
CA LYS A 144 -2.01 1.60 15.18
C LYS A 144 -0.91 0.72 14.57
N PHE A 145 -0.02 1.31 13.75
CA PHE A 145 1.12 0.58 13.20
C PHE A 145 2.11 0.16 14.30
N ALA A 146 2.47 1.07 15.22
CA ALA A 146 3.36 0.75 16.34
C ALA A 146 2.78 -0.38 17.20
N ARG A 147 1.51 -0.30 17.56
CA ARG A 147 0.81 -1.39 18.31
C ARG A 147 0.77 -2.70 17.53
N ALA A 148 0.67 -2.65 16.19
CA ALA A 148 0.76 -3.87 15.38
C ALA A 148 2.14 -4.52 15.49
N CYS A 149 3.24 -3.72 15.48
CA CYS A 149 4.59 -4.22 15.75
C CYS A 149 4.71 -4.83 17.15
N GLU A 150 4.22 -4.13 18.18
CA GLU A 150 4.22 -4.61 19.58
C GLU A 150 3.47 -5.95 19.72
N ARG A 151 2.28 -6.08 19.11
CA ARG A 151 1.51 -7.33 19.13
C ARG A 151 2.20 -8.46 18.38
N ALA A 152 2.78 -8.17 17.21
CA ALA A 152 3.56 -9.14 16.45
C ALA A 152 4.74 -9.65 17.27
N ALA A 153 5.51 -8.75 17.91
CA ALA A 153 6.61 -9.09 18.80
C ALA A 153 6.15 -9.94 19.99
N ALA A 154 5.08 -9.53 20.68
CA ALA A 154 4.53 -10.26 21.84
C ALA A 154 4.05 -11.67 21.48
N ARG A 155 3.47 -11.83 20.29
CA ARG A 155 2.99 -13.14 19.77
C ARG A 155 4.09 -13.95 19.09
N ARG A 156 5.29 -13.38 18.91
CA ARG A 156 6.37 -13.94 18.08
C ARG A 156 5.88 -14.34 16.70
N ALA A 157 5.09 -13.49 16.09
CA ALA A 157 4.51 -13.68 14.76
C ALA A 157 5.05 -12.64 13.79
N PRO A 158 5.17 -12.96 12.48
CA PRO A 158 5.53 -11.97 11.48
C PRO A 158 4.48 -10.85 11.37
N LEU A 159 4.92 -9.63 11.04
CA LEU A 159 4.05 -8.54 10.62
C LEU A 159 3.99 -8.49 9.09
N VAL A 160 2.79 -8.45 8.53
CA VAL A 160 2.54 -8.13 7.12
C VAL A 160 1.85 -6.76 7.05
N CYS A 161 2.46 -5.78 6.39
CA CYS A 161 1.85 -4.48 6.21
C CYS A 161 1.64 -4.15 4.74
N VAL A 162 0.40 -3.87 4.34
CA VAL A 162 0.06 -3.39 3.00
C VAL A 162 -0.09 -1.89 3.05
N THR A 163 0.74 -1.17 2.30
CA THR A 163 0.75 0.29 2.28
C THR A 163 0.06 0.86 1.04
N ALA A 164 -0.69 1.94 1.24
CA ALA A 164 -1.27 2.78 0.20
C ALA A 164 -1.41 4.20 0.76
N SER A 165 -0.48 5.11 0.41
CA SER A 165 -0.38 6.40 1.10
C SER A 165 0.23 7.50 0.25
N GLY A 166 -0.32 8.71 0.41
CA GLY A 166 0.27 9.97 -0.07
C GLY A 166 1.33 10.56 0.87
N GLY A 167 1.58 9.98 2.05
CA GLY A 167 2.60 10.42 2.99
C GLY A 167 2.06 10.94 4.32
N ALA A 168 2.78 11.89 4.94
CA ALA A 168 2.39 12.48 6.23
C ALA A 168 1.14 13.38 6.12
N ARG A 169 0.28 13.36 7.12
CA ARG A 169 -0.98 14.12 7.17
C ARG A 169 -0.73 15.59 7.52
N MET A 170 -0.89 16.49 6.54
CA MET A 170 -0.60 17.92 6.69
C MET A 170 -1.40 18.56 7.82
N GLN A 171 -2.64 18.16 8.04
CA GLN A 171 -3.55 18.73 9.04
C GLN A 171 -3.08 18.50 10.48
N GLU A 172 -2.24 17.51 10.71
CA GLU A 172 -1.64 17.23 12.02
C GLU A 172 -0.22 17.85 12.19
N GLY A 173 0.27 18.59 11.20
CA GLY A 173 1.52 19.33 11.28
C GLY A 173 2.69 18.48 11.75
N ILE A 174 3.42 18.97 12.78
CA ILE A 174 4.58 18.26 13.34
C ILE A 174 4.24 16.89 13.91
N LEU A 175 3.01 16.68 14.40
CA LEU A 175 2.59 15.41 14.99
C LEU A 175 2.62 14.30 13.96
N SER A 176 2.22 14.58 12.70
CA SER A 176 2.32 13.60 11.62
C SER A 176 3.76 13.30 11.22
N LEU A 177 4.66 14.30 11.27
CA LEU A 177 6.08 14.07 11.00
C LEU A 177 6.73 13.21 12.09
N MET A 178 6.32 13.38 13.35
CA MET A 178 6.83 12.55 14.46
C MET A 178 6.36 11.09 14.40
N GLN A 179 5.42 10.76 13.52
CA GLN A 179 5.08 9.35 13.28
C GLN A 179 6.19 8.61 12.51
N LEU A 180 7.03 9.31 11.72
CA LEU A 180 8.14 8.68 11.01
C LEU A 180 9.12 8.01 12.00
N PRO A 181 9.76 8.74 12.94
CA PRO A 181 10.64 8.09 13.91
C PRO A 181 9.91 7.09 14.80
N LYS A 182 8.65 7.36 15.19
CA LYS A 182 7.87 6.42 16.00
C LYS A 182 7.70 5.05 15.32
N THR A 183 7.31 5.04 14.05
CA THR A 183 7.12 3.80 13.31
C THR A 183 8.45 3.08 13.01
N VAL A 184 9.55 3.83 12.81
CA VAL A 184 10.89 3.28 12.67
C VAL A 184 11.33 2.58 13.95
N CYS A 185 11.16 3.21 15.13
CA CYS A 185 11.46 2.57 16.41
C CYS A 185 10.62 1.30 16.65
N ALA A 186 9.33 1.32 16.27
CA ALA A 186 8.48 0.15 16.40
C ALA A 186 8.94 -1.03 15.52
N VAL A 187 9.46 -0.75 14.32
CA VAL A 187 10.06 -1.78 13.45
C VAL A 187 11.36 -2.31 14.08
N ASP A 188 12.18 -1.45 14.66
CA ASP A 188 13.41 -1.84 15.34
C ASP A 188 13.12 -2.80 16.51
N GLU A 189 12.14 -2.47 17.36
CA GLU A 189 11.66 -3.35 18.44
C GLU A 189 11.15 -4.72 17.91
N LEU A 190 10.47 -4.72 16.74
CA LEU A 190 10.03 -5.94 16.09
C LEU A 190 11.22 -6.82 15.66
N HIS A 191 12.27 -6.19 15.09
CA HIS A 191 13.50 -6.89 14.69
C HIS A 191 14.29 -7.39 15.90
N GLU A 192 14.35 -6.64 17.01
CA GLU A 192 14.95 -7.11 18.28
C GLU A 192 14.23 -8.35 18.80
N ALA A 193 12.90 -8.42 18.63
CA ALA A 193 12.12 -9.61 18.96
C ALA A 193 12.31 -10.77 17.97
N ARG A 194 13.12 -10.59 16.90
CA ARG A 194 13.35 -11.55 15.81
C ARG A 194 12.08 -11.95 15.08
N CYS A 195 11.17 -11.03 14.93
CA CYS A 195 9.95 -11.19 14.15
C CYS A 195 10.13 -10.52 12.78
N ALA A 196 9.81 -11.25 11.72
CA ALA A 196 9.95 -10.73 10.36
C ALA A 196 8.90 -9.65 10.06
N PHE A 197 9.31 -8.62 9.33
CA PHE A 197 8.44 -7.61 8.75
C PHE A 197 8.37 -7.75 7.23
N ILE A 198 7.18 -8.04 6.69
CA ILE A 198 6.90 -8.14 5.27
C ILE A 198 6.13 -6.89 4.85
N SER A 199 6.78 -6.04 4.04
CA SER A 199 6.17 -4.82 3.50
C SER A 199 5.63 -5.07 2.10
N VAL A 200 4.33 -4.83 1.89
CA VAL A 200 3.66 -4.92 0.59
C VAL A 200 3.26 -3.52 0.16
N MET A 201 4.03 -2.93 -0.74
CA MET A 201 3.82 -1.57 -1.21
C MET A 201 2.89 -1.55 -2.42
N THR A 202 1.75 -0.86 -2.32
CA THR A 202 0.78 -0.71 -3.40
C THR A 202 0.70 0.72 -3.92
N HIS A 203 -0.03 0.94 -5.00
CA HIS A 203 -0.17 2.26 -5.62
C HIS A 203 -1.16 3.17 -4.87
N PRO A 204 -0.74 4.41 -4.50
CA PRO A 204 0.63 4.87 -4.35
C PRO A 204 1.18 4.60 -2.94
N THR A 205 2.49 4.42 -2.78
CA THR A 205 3.16 4.48 -1.48
C THR A 205 4.26 5.54 -1.56
N THR A 206 4.02 6.71 -0.95
CA THR A 206 4.87 7.88 -1.18
C THR A 206 5.26 8.63 0.10
N ALA A 207 6.17 9.57 -0.06
CA ALA A 207 6.61 10.54 0.95
C ALA A 207 6.96 9.91 2.30
N GLY A 208 6.37 10.41 3.40
CA GLY A 208 6.70 10.02 4.76
C GLY A 208 6.45 8.55 5.08
N VAL A 209 5.46 7.91 4.45
CA VAL A 209 5.21 6.46 4.65
C VAL A 209 6.28 5.63 3.97
N LEU A 210 6.65 5.96 2.71
CA LEU A 210 7.77 5.30 2.04
C LEU A 210 9.09 5.52 2.78
N ALA A 211 9.35 6.76 3.23
CA ALA A 211 10.59 7.14 3.90
C ALA A 211 10.66 6.70 5.38
N SER A 212 9.69 5.94 5.86
CA SER A 212 9.70 5.38 7.21
C SER A 212 9.51 3.86 7.16
N PHE A 213 8.42 3.35 7.70
CA PHE A 213 8.24 1.91 7.87
C PHE A 213 8.08 1.12 6.57
N ALA A 214 7.51 1.71 5.50
CA ALA A 214 7.23 0.94 4.28
C ALA A 214 8.51 0.40 3.59
N SER A 215 9.64 1.08 3.73
CA SER A 215 10.94 0.65 3.18
C SER A 215 11.80 -0.18 4.14
N LEU A 216 11.29 -0.49 5.34
CA LEU A 216 12.06 -1.21 6.38
C LEU A 216 11.68 -2.70 6.50
N GLY A 217 10.93 -3.23 5.55
CA GLY A 217 10.61 -4.67 5.53
C GLY A 217 11.85 -5.54 5.34
N ASP A 218 11.93 -6.67 6.04
CA ASP A 218 12.90 -7.73 5.75
C ASP A 218 12.69 -8.31 4.34
N VAL A 219 11.45 -8.26 3.87
CA VAL A 219 11.06 -8.54 2.48
C VAL A 219 10.11 -7.45 2.01
N THR A 220 10.49 -6.78 0.94
CA THR A 220 9.73 -5.71 0.29
C THR A 220 9.11 -6.19 -1.01
N ILE A 221 7.79 -6.16 -1.06
CA ILE A 221 7.00 -6.63 -2.21
C ILE A 221 6.24 -5.44 -2.77
N SER A 222 6.08 -5.36 -4.09
CA SER A 222 5.21 -4.36 -4.71
C SER A 222 4.29 -4.96 -5.76
N GLU A 223 3.13 -4.33 -5.96
CA GLU A 223 2.28 -4.62 -7.12
C GLU A 223 2.86 -3.96 -8.38
N PRO A 224 2.67 -4.56 -9.58
CA PRO A 224 3.12 -3.97 -10.85
C PRO A 224 2.60 -2.54 -11.06
N GLY A 225 3.46 -1.65 -11.53
CA GLY A 225 3.13 -0.26 -11.85
C GLY A 225 2.81 0.62 -10.64
N ALA A 226 3.05 0.17 -9.42
CA ALA A 226 2.85 0.99 -8.23
C ALA A 226 3.82 2.17 -8.20
N LEU A 227 3.33 3.35 -7.83
CA LEU A 227 4.17 4.54 -7.61
C LEU A 227 4.78 4.46 -6.21
N LEU A 228 6.09 4.33 -6.16
CA LEU A 228 6.91 4.28 -4.95
C LEU A 228 7.96 5.41 -5.05
N ALA A 229 7.66 6.57 -4.51
CA ALA A 229 8.53 7.73 -4.62
C ALA A 229 8.42 8.62 -3.38
N PHE A 230 9.55 9.15 -2.91
CA PHE A 230 9.49 10.14 -1.82
C PHE A 230 8.71 11.38 -2.25
N THR A 231 8.99 11.86 -3.46
CA THR A 231 8.29 13.03 -4.01
C THR A 231 7.62 12.64 -5.33
N GLY A 232 6.34 13.01 -5.49
CA GLY A 232 5.60 12.72 -6.72
C GLY A 232 6.24 13.31 -7.96
N PRO A 233 6.19 12.65 -9.13
CA PRO A 233 6.85 13.07 -10.37
C PRO A 233 6.59 14.52 -10.76
N ARG A 234 5.35 15.01 -10.57
CA ARG A 234 4.97 16.40 -10.87
C ARG A 234 5.77 17.42 -10.07
N VAL A 235 5.96 17.17 -8.79
CA VAL A 235 6.69 18.09 -7.90
C VAL A 235 8.17 18.11 -8.26
N VAL A 236 8.76 16.94 -8.55
CA VAL A 236 10.16 16.86 -8.98
C VAL A 236 10.35 17.63 -10.28
N GLN A 237 9.51 17.42 -11.30
CA GLN A 237 9.58 18.14 -12.59
C GLN A 237 9.43 19.65 -12.42
N GLN A 238 8.51 20.10 -11.56
CA GLN A 238 8.33 21.54 -11.30
C GLN A 238 9.52 22.16 -10.60
N THR A 239 10.18 21.41 -9.70
CA THR A 239 11.30 21.91 -8.91
C THR A 239 12.61 21.88 -9.70
N THR A 240 12.91 20.78 -10.37
CA THR A 240 14.17 20.60 -11.12
C THR A 240 14.09 21.14 -12.54
N ARG A 241 12.88 21.27 -13.09
CA ARG A 241 12.61 21.59 -14.51
C ARG A 241 13.19 20.57 -15.50
N GLU A 242 13.51 19.36 -15.01
CA GLU A 242 14.05 18.29 -15.83
C GLU A 242 12.95 17.33 -16.24
N LYS A 243 13.11 16.71 -17.42
CA LYS A 243 12.23 15.64 -17.87
C LYS A 243 12.64 14.36 -17.14
N LEU A 244 11.73 13.80 -16.34
CA LEU A 244 11.95 12.53 -15.66
C LEU A 244 11.83 11.35 -16.64
N PRO A 245 12.52 10.23 -16.38
CA PRO A 245 12.26 8.97 -17.06
C PRO A 245 10.79 8.55 -16.92
N ASP A 246 10.26 7.86 -17.92
CA ASP A 246 8.84 7.44 -17.94
C ASP A 246 8.50 6.45 -16.80
N ASP A 247 9.50 5.71 -16.32
CA ASP A 247 9.39 4.77 -15.21
C ASP A 247 9.81 5.35 -13.85
N PHE A 248 9.97 6.69 -13.75
CA PHE A 248 10.38 7.34 -12.51
C PHE A 248 9.43 7.01 -11.35
N GLY A 249 10.00 6.42 -10.30
CA GLY A 249 9.29 6.03 -9.08
C GLY A 249 8.33 4.85 -9.23
N LEU A 250 8.30 4.17 -10.40
CA LEU A 250 7.52 2.94 -10.52
C LEU A 250 8.20 1.77 -9.76
N ALA A 251 7.39 0.80 -9.37
CA ALA A 251 7.86 -0.42 -8.70
C ALA A 251 8.98 -1.12 -9.48
N GLU A 252 8.86 -1.14 -10.80
CA GLU A 252 9.84 -1.74 -11.73
C GLU A 252 11.20 -1.04 -11.66
N SER A 253 11.19 0.28 -11.60
CA SER A 253 12.40 1.07 -11.44
C SER A 253 13.02 0.83 -10.05
N ASN A 254 12.20 0.83 -9.00
CA ASN A 254 12.65 0.58 -7.63
C ASN A 254 13.25 -0.83 -7.47
N ALA A 255 12.67 -1.85 -8.12
CA ALA A 255 13.22 -3.21 -8.10
C ALA A 255 14.60 -3.29 -8.78
N ARG A 256 14.81 -2.57 -9.89
CA ARG A 256 16.13 -2.52 -10.56
C ARG A 256 17.23 -1.93 -9.67
N PHE A 257 16.87 -1.02 -8.77
CA PHE A 257 17.79 -0.39 -7.82
C PHE A 257 17.85 -1.08 -6.45
N GLY A 258 17.14 -2.19 -6.27
CA GLY A 258 17.17 -2.98 -5.04
C GLY A 258 16.34 -2.41 -3.89
N HIS A 259 15.40 -1.49 -4.17
CA HIS A 259 14.46 -0.97 -3.18
C HIS A 259 13.20 -1.84 -3.02
N VAL A 260 12.98 -2.78 -3.94
CA VAL A 260 11.90 -3.76 -3.94
C VAL A 260 12.49 -5.12 -4.29
N ASP A 261 12.23 -6.13 -3.46
CA ASP A 261 12.73 -7.49 -3.66
C ASP A 261 11.94 -8.25 -4.73
N ALA A 262 10.62 -7.99 -4.79
CA ALA A 262 9.75 -8.67 -5.75
C ALA A 262 8.59 -7.80 -6.22
N ILE A 263 8.28 -7.88 -7.51
CA ILE A 263 7.05 -7.33 -8.09
C ILE A 263 6.10 -8.50 -8.31
N VAL A 264 4.94 -8.48 -7.64
CA VAL A 264 4.01 -9.59 -7.61
C VAL A 264 2.62 -9.14 -8.04
N PRO A 265 2.07 -9.70 -9.13
CA PRO A 265 0.69 -9.44 -9.53
C PRO A 265 -0.29 -9.79 -8.41
N ARG A 266 -1.37 -9.03 -8.32
CA ARG A 266 -2.36 -9.16 -7.22
C ARG A 266 -2.92 -10.57 -7.05
N ALA A 267 -3.17 -11.27 -8.15
CA ALA A 267 -3.66 -12.65 -8.12
C ALA A 267 -2.67 -13.63 -7.47
N GLU A 268 -1.37 -13.30 -7.51
CA GLU A 268 -0.31 -14.14 -6.95
C GLU A 268 0.14 -13.67 -5.56
N LEU A 269 -0.35 -12.51 -5.10
CA LEU A 269 0.17 -11.87 -3.88
C LEU A 269 -0.07 -12.74 -2.64
N ARG A 270 -1.28 -13.30 -2.47
CA ARG A 270 -1.60 -14.15 -1.31
C ARG A 270 -0.72 -15.39 -1.24
N PRO A 271 -0.60 -16.24 -2.27
CA PRO A 271 0.30 -17.40 -2.22
C PRO A 271 1.78 -17.00 -2.11
N TYR A 272 2.18 -15.85 -2.66
CA TYR A 272 3.54 -15.35 -2.52
C TYR A 272 3.86 -14.98 -1.06
N VAL A 273 3.02 -14.16 -0.43
CA VAL A 273 3.15 -13.80 0.99
C VAL A 273 3.12 -15.05 1.88
N GLY A 274 2.26 -16.01 1.58
CA GLY A 274 2.21 -17.30 2.29
C GLY A 274 3.53 -18.07 2.22
N ARG A 275 4.21 -18.08 1.06
CA ARG A 275 5.55 -18.70 0.93
C ARG A 275 6.61 -17.94 1.73
N VAL A 276 6.60 -16.61 1.69
CA VAL A 276 7.51 -15.78 2.48
C VAL A 276 7.31 -16.03 3.97
N LEU A 277 6.07 -16.01 4.45
CA LEU A 277 5.74 -16.35 5.85
C LEU A 277 6.26 -17.74 6.24
N ALA A 278 6.22 -18.71 5.31
CA ALA A 278 6.74 -20.05 5.56
C ALA A 278 8.24 -20.07 5.91
N MET A 279 9.02 -19.18 5.32
CA MET A 279 10.47 -19.12 5.58
C MET A 279 10.77 -18.66 6.99
N PHE A 280 9.95 -17.74 7.52
CA PHE A 280 10.15 -17.17 8.85
C PHE A 280 9.46 -17.97 9.98
N THR A 281 8.44 -18.76 9.67
CA THR A 281 7.72 -19.57 10.68
C THR A 281 8.27 -20.98 10.87
N GLN A 282 9.13 -21.47 9.98
CA GLN A 282 9.79 -22.79 10.13
C GLN A 282 11.05 -22.76 11.00
N ALA A 283 11.55 -21.59 11.35
CA ALA A 283 12.78 -21.40 12.12
C ALA A 283 12.57 -21.31 13.65
N GLN A 284 11.36 -21.61 14.15
CA GLN A 284 11.06 -21.60 15.60
C GLN A 284 11.11 -23.00 16.22
#